data_b20e1abb851418f3151e929e577fe1db
#
_entry.id   b20e1abb851418f3151e929e577fe1db
#
_cell.length_a   1.000
_cell.length_b   1.000
_cell.length_c   1.000
_cell.angle_alpha   90.00
_cell.angle_beta   90.00
_cell.angle_gamma   90.00
#
_symmetry.space_group_name_H-M   'P 1'
#
loop_
_entity.id
_entity.type
_entity.pdbx_description
1 polymer ?
#
loop_
_entity_poly.entity_id
_entity_poly.type
_entity_poly.pdbx_seq_one_letter_code
_entity_poly.pdbx_strand_id
1 'polypeptide(L)'
;MAKTGIYVSLDIGTTSIKVVVAEYIENQINIIGVGNAKSKGLDRGIVIDIDKAVQSVQRAIKQAEEKSGVQIKSVSVGIPANLLEVEKCEGMIAVNNESKEITDRDVKNVASAAVVRSTPPERQVITLMPQEFKVDGFEGIKDPRGMIGVRLDMKGLLYTGPKTIVHNIQKCVEKAGLVIDEMVITPLALASSILSDGEKDFGTTIIDMGGGQTTTSVMYERELKFSHVEQEGGEFVTKDISVVLNTSLANAEALKINYGYAYPERTSPNEEFPVDVIGKNEPVRIDERYLSEIIEARVEQIFSKSKMMLDSIDALNLPGGVILTGGAASLPGVVELAADMFGTNVKLYVPNHMGLRNPVYANAIAIVEYVAQLDEVYHVTKLAVTGEKKRTTKAVRDVPTEAKQHEKTVQQAKEPVTEVPVNEPVQEKEEGFGGKVKGFLSNIFD
;
A
#
# COMPACT_ATOMS: atom_id res chain seq x y z
N MET A 1 -23.77 12.61 2.64
CA MET A 1 -23.18 12.82 3.99
C MET A 1 -21.69 12.58 3.89
N ALA A 2 -20.84 13.38 4.54
CA ALA A 2 -19.41 13.12 4.55
C ALA A 2 -19.14 11.75 5.18
N LYS A 3 -18.40 10.89 4.46
CA LYS A 3 -18.02 9.58 4.99
C LYS A 3 -17.07 9.80 6.17
N THR A 4 -17.39 9.29 7.34
CA THR A 4 -16.52 9.30 8.51
C THR A 4 -16.34 7.86 8.96
N GLY A 5 -15.13 7.43 9.27
CA GLY A 5 -14.87 6.08 9.76
C GLY A 5 -13.40 5.72 9.88
N ILE A 6 -13.16 4.62 10.56
CA ILE A 6 -11.83 4.02 10.66
C ILE A 6 -11.69 2.97 9.57
N TYR A 7 -10.60 3.03 8.83
CA TYR A 7 -10.21 2.09 7.78
C TYR A 7 -8.87 1.45 8.14
N VAL A 8 -8.76 0.17 7.88
CA VAL A 8 -7.54 -0.58 8.18
C VAL A 8 -7.08 -1.30 6.92
N SER A 9 -5.86 -1.00 6.47
CA SER A 9 -5.23 -1.74 5.38
C SER A 9 -4.29 -2.82 5.91
N LEU A 10 -4.18 -3.90 5.14
CA LEU A 10 -3.22 -4.98 5.34
C LEU A 10 -2.47 -5.23 4.03
N ASP A 11 -1.20 -4.87 3.99
CA ASP A 11 -0.28 -5.17 2.91
C ASP A 11 0.58 -6.38 3.29
N ILE A 12 0.38 -7.50 2.59
CA ILE A 12 1.09 -8.75 2.84
C ILE A 12 2.28 -8.86 1.87
N GLY A 13 3.38 -8.19 2.21
CA GLY A 13 4.60 -8.19 1.38
C GLY A 13 5.57 -9.32 1.70
N THR A 14 6.46 -9.65 0.76
CA THR A 14 7.43 -10.76 0.89
C THR A 14 8.38 -10.55 2.08
N THR A 15 8.91 -9.35 2.28
CA THR A 15 9.88 -9.04 3.33
C THR A 15 9.26 -8.51 4.61
N SER A 16 8.13 -7.79 4.49
CA SER A 16 7.44 -7.19 5.64
C SER A 16 5.93 -7.14 5.41
N ILE A 17 5.17 -7.35 6.48
CA ILE A 17 3.74 -7.17 6.55
C ILE A 17 3.45 -5.83 7.20
N LYS A 18 2.63 -5.00 6.55
CA LYS A 18 2.30 -3.67 7.03
C LYS A 18 0.81 -3.53 7.26
N VAL A 19 0.46 -2.86 8.32
CA VAL A 19 -0.90 -2.50 8.68
C VAL A 19 -0.95 -1.00 8.90
N VAL A 20 -1.88 -0.32 8.24
CA VAL A 20 -2.14 1.10 8.46
C VAL A 20 -3.57 1.26 8.97
N VAL A 21 -3.71 1.92 10.10
CA VAL A 21 -5.01 2.32 10.66
C VAL A 21 -5.18 3.80 10.42
N ALA A 22 -6.22 4.17 9.70
CA ALA A 22 -6.50 5.55 9.37
C ALA A 22 -7.93 5.94 9.71
N GLU A 23 -8.09 7.15 10.17
CA GLU A 23 -9.37 7.82 10.36
C GLU A 23 -9.66 8.70 9.14
N TYR A 24 -10.83 8.54 8.55
CA TYR A 24 -11.27 9.36 7.43
C TYR A 24 -12.35 10.32 7.90
N ILE A 25 -12.07 11.61 7.84
CA ILE A 25 -12.96 12.69 8.27
C ILE A 25 -12.90 13.79 7.22
N GLU A 26 -14.07 14.25 6.74
CA GLU A 26 -14.20 15.38 5.82
C GLU A 26 -13.26 15.30 4.59
N ASN A 27 -13.20 14.13 3.96
CA ASN A 27 -12.32 13.84 2.82
C ASN A 27 -10.80 13.88 3.13
N GLN A 28 -10.41 13.87 4.40
CA GLN A 28 -9.02 13.80 4.81
C GLN A 28 -8.71 12.48 5.52
N ILE A 29 -7.55 11.93 5.22
CA ILE A 29 -7.03 10.73 5.88
C ILE A 29 -6.02 11.14 6.95
N ASN A 30 -6.28 10.69 8.17
CA ASN A 30 -5.38 10.83 9.29
C ASN A 30 -4.92 9.45 9.75
N ILE A 31 -3.62 9.15 9.64
CA ILE A 31 -3.06 7.87 10.08
C ILE A 31 -2.89 7.89 11.60
N ILE A 32 -3.56 6.98 12.29
CA ILE A 32 -3.59 6.89 13.76
C ILE A 32 -2.83 5.70 14.31
N GLY A 33 -2.46 4.73 13.47
CA GLY A 33 -1.66 3.58 13.90
C GLY A 33 -1.00 2.85 12.75
N VAL A 34 0.17 2.27 13.01
CA VAL A 34 0.94 1.53 12.01
C VAL A 34 1.57 0.31 12.67
N GLY A 35 1.42 -0.83 12.03
CA GLY A 35 2.15 -2.06 12.34
C GLY A 35 3.09 -2.43 11.20
N ASN A 36 4.30 -2.85 11.53
CA ASN A 36 5.27 -3.37 10.56
C ASN A 36 5.98 -4.58 11.18
N ALA A 37 5.83 -5.74 10.58
CA ALA A 37 6.44 -6.97 11.08
C ALA A 37 7.21 -7.67 9.96
N LYS A 38 8.38 -8.24 10.28
CA LYS A 38 9.12 -9.06 9.34
C LYS A 38 8.24 -10.22 8.85
N SER A 39 8.11 -10.35 7.55
CA SER A 39 7.32 -11.40 6.91
C SER A 39 8.01 -12.74 7.00
N LYS A 40 7.22 -13.79 7.23
CA LYS A 40 7.65 -15.19 7.12
C LYS A 40 6.54 -15.97 6.40
N GLY A 41 6.93 -16.99 5.63
CA GLY A 41 5.97 -17.83 4.91
C GLY A 41 5.48 -17.24 3.59
N LEU A 42 6.17 -16.22 3.07
CA LEU A 42 5.96 -15.69 1.73
C LEU A 42 7.22 -15.88 0.88
N ASP A 43 7.02 -16.10 -0.40
CA ASP A 43 8.06 -16.05 -1.44
C ASP A 43 7.49 -15.34 -2.66
N ARG A 44 8.23 -14.36 -3.20
CA ARG A 44 7.88 -13.61 -4.44
C ARG A 44 6.42 -13.15 -4.49
N GLY A 45 5.95 -12.55 -3.40
CA GLY A 45 4.58 -12.03 -3.28
C GLY A 45 3.50 -13.08 -3.06
N ILE A 46 3.84 -14.37 -2.93
CA ILE A 46 2.88 -15.46 -2.78
C ILE A 46 3.01 -16.10 -1.40
N VAL A 47 1.89 -16.41 -0.75
CA VAL A 47 1.86 -17.14 0.52
C VAL A 47 2.15 -18.62 0.26
N ILE A 48 3.32 -19.09 0.74
CA ILE A 48 3.79 -20.49 0.62
C ILE A 48 3.65 -21.29 1.93
N ASP A 49 3.59 -20.59 3.07
CA ASP A 49 3.39 -21.20 4.41
C ASP A 49 2.38 -20.31 5.18
N ILE A 50 1.12 -20.76 5.19
CA ILE A 50 0.02 -20.00 5.76
C ILE A 50 0.24 -19.73 7.25
N ASP A 51 0.73 -20.71 8.02
CA ASP A 51 0.82 -20.59 9.48
C ASP A 51 1.92 -19.58 9.88
N LYS A 52 3.05 -19.56 9.18
CA LYS A 52 4.09 -18.53 9.38
C LYS A 52 3.61 -17.14 8.95
N ALA A 53 2.87 -17.04 7.84
CA ALA A 53 2.28 -15.80 7.38
C ALA A 53 1.27 -15.26 8.41
N VAL A 54 0.39 -16.11 8.95
CA VAL A 54 -0.57 -15.77 10.03
C VAL A 54 0.13 -15.15 11.23
N GLN A 55 1.21 -15.77 11.73
CA GLN A 55 1.96 -15.23 12.85
C GLN A 55 2.55 -13.86 12.57
N SER A 56 2.97 -13.61 11.32
CA SER A 56 3.53 -12.32 10.90
C SER A 56 2.43 -11.26 10.79
N VAL A 57 1.25 -11.63 10.26
CA VAL A 57 0.05 -10.76 10.24
C VAL A 57 -0.36 -10.38 11.66
N GLN A 58 -0.48 -11.36 12.56
CA GLN A 58 -0.88 -11.10 13.95
C GLN A 58 0.07 -10.16 14.68
N ARG A 59 1.39 -10.27 14.43
CA ARG A 59 2.37 -9.32 15.00
C ARG A 59 2.18 -7.90 14.46
N ALA A 60 1.96 -7.74 13.16
CA ALA A 60 1.73 -6.43 12.57
C ALA A 60 0.41 -5.80 13.06
N ILE A 61 -0.66 -6.60 13.17
CA ILE A 61 -1.96 -6.17 13.72
C ILE A 61 -1.79 -5.70 15.16
N LYS A 62 -1.15 -6.48 16.01
CA LYS A 62 -0.93 -6.14 17.42
C LYS A 62 -0.20 -4.79 17.56
N GLN A 63 0.87 -4.56 16.79
CA GLN A 63 1.59 -3.28 16.79
C GLN A 63 0.70 -2.10 16.35
N ALA A 64 -0.17 -2.32 15.35
CA ALA A 64 -1.09 -1.28 14.88
C ALA A 64 -2.16 -0.96 15.93
N GLU A 65 -2.70 -1.99 16.62
CA GLU A 65 -3.65 -1.83 17.74
C GLU A 65 -3.03 -1.07 18.90
N GLU A 66 -1.81 -1.44 19.31
CA GLU A 66 -1.08 -0.76 20.40
C GLU A 66 -0.87 0.74 20.12
N LYS A 67 -0.58 1.10 18.86
CA LYS A 67 -0.33 2.50 18.48
C LYS A 67 -1.61 3.31 18.24
N SER A 68 -2.65 2.68 17.70
CA SER A 68 -3.91 3.36 17.38
C SER A 68 -4.89 3.42 18.56
N GLY A 69 -4.76 2.50 19.53
CA GLY A 69 -5.75 2.28 20.58
C GLY A 69 -7.08 1.68 20.06
N VAL A 70 -7.09 1.15 18.82
CA VAL A 70 -8.28 0.59 18.16
C VAL A 70 -8.15 -0.92 18.08
N GLN A 71 -9.16 -1.66 18.52
CA GLN A 71 -9.23 -3.10 18.28
C GLN A 71 -9.57 -3.37 16.81
N ILE A 72 -8.70 -4.10 16.10
CA ILE A 72 -8.85 -4.42 14.69
C ILE A 72 -9.55 -5.76 14.53
N LYS A 73 -10.77 -5.74 13.98
CA LYS A 73 -11.59 -6.94 13.69
C LYS A 73 -11.67 -7.24 12.21
N SER A 74 -11.51 -6.22 11.37
CA SER A 74 -11.59 -6.36 9.93
C SER A 74 -10.53 -5.50 9.24
N VAL A 75 -10.15 -5.90 8.02
CA VAL A 75 -9.10 -5.25 7.22
C VAL A 75 -9.47 -5.23 5.75
N SER A 76 -8.98 -4.21 5.06
CA SER A 76 -8.89 -4.20 3.60
C SER A 76 -7.53 -4.73 3.19
N VAL A 77 -7.50 -5.84 2.44
CA VAL A 77 -6.26 -6.55 2.11
C VAL A 77 -5.82 -6.30 0.68
N GLY A 78 -4.53 -5.99 0.48
CA GLY A 78 -3.91 -5.87 -0.83
C GLY A 78 -3.78 -7.22 -1.53
N ILE A 79 -4.20 -7.28 -2.79
CA ILE A 79 -4.02 -8.42 -3.67
C ILE A 79 -2.94 -8.05 -4.69
N PRO A 80 -1.83 -8.80 -4.77
CA PRO A 80 -0.77 -8.53 -5.73
C PRO A 80 -1.23 -8.79 -7.17
N ALA A 81 -0.55 -8.15 -8.13
CA ALA A 81 -0.90 -8.26 -9.54
C ALA A 81 -0.42 -9.55 -10.23
N ASN A 82 0.06 -10.53 -9.47
CA ASN A 82 0.54 -11.80 -10.03
C ASN A 82 -0.54 -12.48 -10.87
N LEU A 83 -0.33 -12.53 -12.18
CA LEU A 83 -1.27 -13.12 -13.15
C LEU A 83 -2.67 -12.47 -13.08
N LEU A 84 -2.75 -11.18 -12.77
CA LEU A 84 -3.98 -10.39 -12.84
C LEU A 84 -4.46 -10.31 -14.30
N GLU A 85 -5.75 -10.49 -14.51
CA GLU A 85 -6.41 -10.24 -15.79
C GLU A 85 -7.53 -9.23 -15.59
N VAL A 86 -7.69 -8.35 -16.58
CA VAL A 86 -8.71 -7.30 -16.59
C VAL A 86 -9.54 -7.47 -17.86
N GLU A 87 -10.83 -7.69 -17.69
CA GLU A 87 -11.76 -7.86 -18.80
C GLU A 87 -12.86 -6.82 -18.74
N LYS A 88 -13.24 -6.30 -19.92
CA LYS A 88 -14.46 -5.49 -20.04
C LYS A 88 -15.67 -6.39 -19.93
N CYS A 89 -16.64 -5.96 -19.14
CA CYS A 89 -17.90 -6.67 -18.97
C CYS A 89 -19.09 -5.72 -19.13
N GLU A 90 -20.19 -6.27 -19.63
CA GLU A 90 -21.43 -5.54 -19.84
C GLU A 90 -22.61 -6.37 -19.33
N GLY A 91 -23.53 -5.71 -18.64
CA GLY A 91 -24.77 -6.30 -18.18
C GLY A 91 -25.97 -5.45 -18.59
N MET A 92 -27.11 -6.09 -18.75
CA MET A 92 -28.37 -5.42 -19.08
C MET A 92 -29.53 -6.12 -18.37
N ILE A 93 -30.43 -5.32 -17.81
CA ILE A 93 -31.68 -5.79 -17.20
C ILE A 93 -32.85 -4.89 -17.58
N ALA A 94 -34.07 -5.43 -17.46
CA ALA A 94 -35.29 -4.65 -17.42
C ALA A 94 -35.64 -4.30 -15.96
N VAL A 95 -36.02 -3.05 -15.71
CA VAL A 95 -36.51 -2.61 -14.40
C VAL A 95 -37.98 -2.99 -14.27
N ASN A 96 -38.31 -3.89 -13.36
CA ASN A 96 -39.62 -4.55 -13.30
C ASN A 96 -40.51 -4.11 -12.14
N ASN A 97 -40.11 -3.11 -11.33
CA ASN A 97 -40.94 -2.56 -10.28
C ASN A 97 -42.05 -1.61 -10.88
N GLU A 98 -43.11 -1.34 -10.11
CA GLU A 98 -44.22 -0.52 -10.58
C GLU A 98 -43.84 0.93 -10.82
N SER A 99 -42.95 1.49 -9.99
CA SER A 99 -42.49 2.89 -10.07
C SER A 99 -41.46 3.10 -11.17
N LYS A 100 -40.83 2.02 -11.71
CA LYS A 100 -39.67 2.10 -12.62
C LYS A 100 -38.49 2.87 -12.06
N GLU A 101 -38.47 3.10 -10.74
CA GLU A 101 -37.33 3.68 -10.05
C GLU A 101 -36.23 2.64 -9.84
N ILE A 102 -35.02 2.99 -10.26
CA ILE A 102 -33.86 2.11 -10.14
C ILE A 102 -33.40 2.06 -8.68
N THR A 103 -33.30 0.87 -8.14
CA THR A 103 -32.94 0.57 -6.76
C THR A 103 -31.58 -0.11 -6.64
N ASP A 104 -31.04 -0.26 -5.42
CA ASP A 104 -29.84 -1.08 -5.14
C ASP A 104 -29.98 -2.51 -5.68
N ARG A 105 -31.20 -3.08 -5.66
CA ARG A 105 -31.45 -4.41 -6.19
C ARG A 105 -31.23 -4.47 -7.70
N ASP A 106 -31.64 -3.43 -8.43
CA ASP A 106 -31.47 -3.36 -9.88
C ASP A 106 -30.00 -3.18 -10.23
N VAL A 107 -29.29 -2.33 -9.52
CA VAL A 107 -27.83 -2.16 -9.66
C VAL A 107 -27.10 -3.47 -9.38
N LYS A 108 -27.46 -4.22 -8.33
CA LYS A 108 -26.89 -5.55 -8.05
C LYS A 108 -27.22 -6.54 -9.18
N ASN A 109 -28.45 -6.54 -9.69
CA ASN A 109 -28.88 -7.45 -10.74
C ASN A 109 -28.15 -7.19 -12.07
N VAL A 110 -28.00 -5.93 -12.49
CA VAL A 110 -27.26 -5.61 -13.72
C VAL A 110 -25.79 -5.96 -13.60
N ALA A 111 -25.17 -5.75 -12.42
CA ALA A 111 -23.81 -6.19 -12.12
C ALA A 111 -23.69 -7.73 -12.16
N SER A 112 -24.67 -8.46 -11.59
CA SER A 112 -24.70 -9.93 -11.68
C SER A 112 -24.81 -10.41 -13.12
N ALA A 113 -25.61 -9.75 -13.96
CA ALA A 113 -25.73 -10.06 -15.38
C ALA A 113 -24.39 -9.86 -16.14
N ALA A 114 -23.63 -8.84 -15.75
CA ALA A 114 -22.31 -8.56 -16.34
C ALA A 114 -21.27 -9.64 -16.02
N VAL A 115 -21.39 -10.31 -14.86
CA VAL A 115 -20.44 -11.34 -14.37
C VAL A 115 -20.74 -12.74 -14.88
N VAL A 116 -21.91 -13.00 -15.47
CA VAL A 116 -22.38 -14.35 -15.91
C VAL A 116 -21.48 -15.00 -16.98
N ARG A 117 -20.43 -14.35 -17.47
CA ARG A 117 -19.42 -15.01 -18.30
C ARG A 117 -18.66 -16.06 -17.49
N SER A 118 -18.40 -17.21 -18.09
CA SER A 118 -17.69 -18.32 -17.44
C SER A 118 -16.25 -17.89 -17.10
N THR A 119 -16.03 -17.54 -15.86
CA THR A 119 -14.66 -17.39 -15.33
C THR A 119 -14.01 -18.78 -15.35
N PRO A 120 -12.79 -18.96 -15.90
CA PRO A 120 -12.08 -20.22 -15.86
C PRO A 120 -12.01 -20.79 -14.43
N PRO A 121 -12.08 -22.11 -14.23
CA PRO A 121 -12.14 -22.73 -12.89
C PRO A 121 -10.94 -22.43 -12.00
N GLU A 122 -9.78 -22.18 -12.61
CA GLU A 122 -8.52 -21.82 -11.93
C GLU A 122 -8.45 -20.36 -11.50
N ARG A 123 -9.40 -19.52 -11.95
CA ARG A 123 -9.46 -18.10 -11.64
C ARG A 123 -10.61 -17.78 -10.69
N GLN A 124 -10.47 -16.68 -10.00
CA GLN A 124 -11.48 -16.11 -9.11
C GLN A 124 -11.66 -14.64 -9.42
N VAL A 125 -12.90 -14.18 -9.45
CA VAL A 125 -13.21 -12.76 -9.50
C VAL A 125 -12.77 -12.12 -8.18
N ILE A 126 -11.96 -11.08 -8.29
CA ILE A 126 -11.49 -10.28 -7.15
C ILE A 126 -12.46 -9.13 -6.91
N THR A 127 -12.73 -8.36 -7.97
CA THR A 127 -13.65 -7.24 -7.90
C THR A 127 -14.25 -6.91 -9.27
N LEU A 128 -15.39 -6.21 -9.24
CA LEU A 128 -16.07 -5.62 -10.39
C LEU A 128 -16.11 -4.11 -10.18
N MET A 129 -15.52 -3.36 -11.09
CA MET A 129 -15.49 -1.89 -11.09
C MET A 129 -16.49 -1.36 -12.12
N PRO A 130 -17.62 -0.79 -11.71
CA PRO A 130 -18.53 -0.15 -12.65
C PRO A 130 -17.87 1.10 -13.23
N GLN A 131 -17.88 1.22 -14.55
CA GLN A 131 -17.36 2.39 -15.26
C GLN A 131 -18.47 3.41 -15.55
N GLU A 132 -19.56 2.91 -16.09
CA GLU A 132 -20.74 3.72 -16.39
C GLU A 132 -22.01 2.87 -16.38
N PHE A 133 -23.11 3.55 -16.15
CA PHE A 133 -24.45 3.01 -16.36
C PHE A 133 -25.14 3.75 -17.49
N LYS A 134 -26.12 3.08 -18.10
CA LYS A 134 -26.97 3.63 -19.13
C LYS A 134 -28.42 3.32 -18.79
N VAL A 135 -29.26 4.36 -18.74
CA VAL A 135 -30.67 4.25 -18.43
C VAL A 135 -31.46 4.67 -19.67
N ASP A 136 -32.27 3.77 -20.21
CA ASP A 136 -33.10 3.99 -21.42
C ASP A 136 -32.33 4.61 -22.60
N GLY A 137 -31.03 4.29 -22.73
CA GLY A 137 -30.17 4.79 -23.79
C GLY A 137 -29.33 6.01 -23.42
N PHE A 138 -29.55 6.65 -22.27
CA PHE A 138 -28.70 7.75 -21.78
C PHE A 138 -27.44 7.21 -21.11
N GLU A 139 -26.28 7.56 -21.65
CA GLU A 139 -24.96 7.09 -21.23
C GLU A 139 -24.28 8.00 -20.21
N GLY A 140 -23.13 7.55 -19.62
CA GLY A 140 -22.29 8.37 -18.75
C GLY A 140 -22.81 8.51 -17.32
N ILE A 141 -23.83 7.76 -16.91
CA ILE A 141 -24.39 7.81 -15.57
C ILE A 141 -23.45 7.09 -14.60
N LYS A 142 -23.05 7.75 -13.51
CA LYS A 142 -22.17 7.17 -12.49
C LYS A 142 -22.94 6.42 -11.42
N ASP A 143 -24.09 6.93 -11.01
CA ASP A 143 -25.01 6.30 -10.06
C ASP A 143 -26.44 6.40 -10.59
N PRO A 144 -27.04 5.28 -11.02
CA PRO A 144 -28.39 5.29 -11.59
C PRO A 144 -29.52 5.22 -10.55
N ARG A 145 -29.20 5.04 -9.27
CA ARG A 145 -30.17 4.85 -8.19
C ARG A 145 -31.07 6.08 -8.02
N GLY A 146 -32.37 5.84 -7.86
CA GLY A 146 -33.37 6.91 -7.77
C GLY A 146 -33.80 7.48 -9.14
N MET A 147 -33.15 7.09 -10.25
CA MET A 147 -33.60 7.46 -11.59
C MET A 147 -34.79 6.58 -12.02
N ILE A 148 -35.64 7.09 -12.88
CA ILE A 148 -36.75 6.33 -13.49
C ILE A 148 -36.30 5.83 -14.85
N GLY A 149 -36.50 4.54 -15.14
CA GLY A 149 -36.18 3.92 -16.40
C GLY A 149 -36.70 2.50 -16.52
N VAL A 150 -36.90 2.02 -17.75
CA VAL A 150 -37.36 0.64 -18.02
C VAL A 150 -36.20 -0.30 -18.34
N ARG A 151 -35.06 0.23 -18.74
CA ARG A 151 -33.85 -0.52 -19.07
C ARG A 151 -32.63 0.07 -18.36
N LEU A 152 -31.88 -0.80 -17.69
CA LEU A 152 -30.60 -0.46 -17.07
C LEU A 152 -29.51 -1.32 -17.68
N ASP A 153 -28.51 -0.67 -18.28
CA ASP A 153 -27.28 -1.27 -18.74
C ASP A 153 -26.12 -0.82 -17.83
N MET A 154 -25.08 -1.65 -17.71
CA MET A 154 -23.84 -1.35 -16.99
C MET A 154 -22.65 -1.80 -17.81
N LYS A 155 -21.64 -0.94 -17.93
CA LYS A 155 -20.30 -1.30 -18.38
C LYS A 155 -19.33 -1.26 -17.20
N GLY A 156 -18.41 -2.20 -17.15
CA GLY A 156 -17.44 -2.28 -16.07
C GLY A 156 -16.19 -3.08 -16.44
N LEU A 157 -15.25 -3.07 -15.51
CA LEU A 157 -14.02 -3.87 -15.57
C LEU A 157 -14.11 -4.98 -14.53
N LEU A 158 -13.94 -6.21 -14.99
CA LEU A 158 -13.89 -7.41 -14.16
C LEU A 158 -12.42 -7.77 -13.92
N TYR A 159 -12.01 -7.76 -12.67
CA TYR A 159 -10.66 -8.13 -12.27
C TYR A 159 -10.65 -9.56 -11.73
N THR A 160 -9.82 -10.40 -12.32
CA THR A 160 -9.69 -11.81 -11.94
C THR A 160 -8.23 -12.15 -11.64
N GLY A 161 -8.00 -13.09 -10.74
CA GLY A 161 -6.68 -13.60 -10.40
C GLY A 161 -6.68 -15.10 -10.15
N PRO A 162 -5.49 -15.74 -10.05
CA PRO A 162 -5.38 -17.15 -9.73
C PRO A 162 -6.07 -17.48 -8.40
N LYS A 163 -6.97 -18.46 -8.43
CA LYS A 163 -7.76 -18.87 -7.26
C LYS A 163 -6.88 -19.27 -6.07
N THR A 164 -5.74 -19.89 -6.32
CA THR A 164 -4.79 -20.29 -5.28
C THR A 164 -4.18 -19.10 -4.54
N ILE A 165 -3.79 -18.05 -5.26
CA ILE A 165 -3.21 -16.84 -4.65
C ILE A 165 -4.26 -16.14 -3.79
N VAL A 166 -5.45 -15.88 -4.36
CA VAL A 166 -6.54 -15.20 -3.65
C VAL A 166 -6.98 -16.01 -2.43
N HIS A 167 -7.16 -17.32 -2.59
CA HIS A 167 -7.56 -18.22 -1.50
C HIS A 167 -6.54 -18.25 -0.36
N ASN A 168 -5.24 -18.33 -0.67
CA ASN A 168 -4.19 -18.38 0.37
C ASN A 168 -4.14 -17.09 1.18
N ILE A 169 -4.31 -15.93 0.52
CA ILE A 169 -4.41 -14.64 1.21
C ILE A 169 -5.66 -14.61 2.10
N GLN A 170 -6.83 -15.00 1.58
CA GLN A 170 -8.06 -15.07 2.37
C GLN A 170 -7.90 -15.96 3.58
N LYS A 171 -7.33 -17.16 3.41
CA LYS A 171 -7.08 -18.11 4.50
C LYS A 171 -6.10 -17.57 5.54
N CYS A 172 -5.07 -16.85 5.11
CA CYS A 172 -4.13 -16.20 6.02
C CYS A 172 -4.84 -15.17 6.91
N VAL A 173 -5.67 -14.30 6.31
CA VAL A 173 -6.41 -13.26 7.04
C VAL A 173 -7.46 -13.88 7.99
N GLU A 174 -8.24 -14.84 7.51
CA GLU A 174 -9.24 -15.55 8.32
C GLU A 174 -8.61 -16.29 9.53
N LYS A 175 -7.51 -17.03 9.30
CA LYS A 175 -6.77 -17.73 10.36
C LYS A 175 -6.10 -16.76 11.35
N ALA A 176 -5.79 -15.53 10.93
CA ALA A 176 -5.30 -14.50 11.83
C ALA A 176 -6.41 -13.96 12.77
N GLY A 177 -7.66 -14.36 12.58
CA GLY A 177 -8.83 -13.93 13.36
C GLY A 177 -9.51 -12.68 12.82
N LEU A 178 -9.24 -12.32 11.57
CA LEU A 178 -9.71 -11.09 10.94
C LEU A 178 -10.77 -11.36 9.86
N VAL A 179 -11.64 -10.40 9.65
CA VAL A 179 -12.61 -10.37 8.54
C VAL A 179 -12.06 -9.49 7.41
N ILE A 180 -12.23 -9.91 6.17
CA ILE A 180 -11.87 -9.10 5.01
C ILE A 180 -13.06 -8.21 4.65
N ASP A 181 -12.89 -6.89 4.79
CA ASP A 181 -13.87 -5.89 4.35
C ASP A 181 -13.77 -5.69 2.83
N GLU A 182 -12.54 -5.59 2.31
CA GLU A 182 -12.26 -5.34 0.90
C GLU A 182 -11.02 -6.12 0.44
N MET A 183 -11.07 -6.67 -0.76
CA MET A 183 -9.89 -7.15 -1.49
C MET A 183 -9.52 -6.10 -2.53
N VAL A 184 -8.37 -5.49 -2.38
CA VAL A 184 -7.94 -4.34 -3.17
C VAL A 184 -6.79 -4.73 -4.08
N ILE A 185 -6.93 -4.51 -5.36
CA ILE A 185 -5.83 -4.70 -6.32
C ILE A 185 -4.78 -3.63 -6.07
N THR A 186 -3.63 -4.05 -5.59
CA THR A 186 -2.58 -3.12 -5.12
C THR A 186 -2.15 -2.12 -6.18
N PRO A 187 -1.87 -2.47 -7.45
CA PRO A 187 -1.52 -1.48 -8.48
C PRO A 187 -2.61 -0.45 -8.75
N LEU A 188 -3.89 -0.87 -8.68
CA LEU A 188 -5.02 0.04 -8.89
C LEU A 188 -5.14 1.04 -7.75
N ALA A 189 -5.01 0.58 -6.51
CA ALA A 189 -5.00 1.45 -5.33
C ALA A 189 -3.83 2.43 -5.37
N LEU A 190 -2.64 1.93 -5.69
CA LEU A 190 -1.43 2.73 -5.79
C LEU A 190 -1.59 3.84 -6.84
N ALA A 191 -2.02 3.50 -8.06
CA ALA A 191 -2.28 4.47 -9.11
C ALA A 191 -3.36 5.50 -8.72
N SER A 192 -4.42 5.06 -8.04
CA SER A 192 -5.47 5.96 -7.56
C SER A 192 -4.96 6.99 -6.55
N SER A 193 -4.06 6.56 -5.66
CA SER A 193 -3.52 7.35 -4.55
C SER A 193 -2.42 8.33 -4.99
N ILE A 194 -1.47 7.87 -5.83
CA ILE A 194 -0.23 8.62 -6.10
C ILE A 194 -0.28 9.49 -7.35
N LEU A 195 -1.19 9.20 -8.30
CA LEU A 195 -1.29 9.91 -9.56
C LEU A 195 -2.25 11.10 -9.48
N SER A 196 -1.84 12.22 -10.03
CA SER A 196 -2.72 13.35 -10.33
C SER A 196 -3.73 13.00 -11.42
N ASP A 197 -4.80 13.79 -11.55
CA ASP A 197 -5.82 13.56 -12.57
C ASP A 197 -5.23 13.57 -13.98
N GLY A 198 -4.32 14.51 -14.29
CA GLY A 198 -3.62 14.53 -15.58
C GLY A 198 -2.78 13.28 -15.84
N GLU A 199 -2.06 12.77 -14.83
CA GLU A 199 -1.28 11.54 -14.95
C GLU A 199 -2.16 10.30 -15.16
N LYS A 200 -3.38 10.28 -14.59
CA LYS A 200 -4.37 9.21 -14.83
C LYS A 200 -4.98 9.29 -16.23
N ASP A 201 -5.23 10.50 -16.72
CA ASP A 201 -5.88 10.72 -18.03
C ASP A 201 -4.89 10.48 -19.17
N PHE A 202 -3.69 11.09 -19.12
CA PHE A 202 -2.71 11.08 -20.20
C PHE A 202 -1.70 9.94 -20.13
N GLY A 203 -1.69 9.21 -19.04
CA GLY A 203 -0.91 7.99 -18.88
C GLY A 203 0.39 8.17 -18.13
N THR A 204 0.66 7.18 -17.26
CA THR A 204 1.84 7.11 -16.41
C THR A 204 2.18 5.66 -16.12
N THR A 205 3.47 5.34 -16.12
CA THR A 205 3.99 4.05 -15.67
C THR A 205 4.35 4.12 -14.19
N ILE A 206 3.94 3.12 -13.41
CA ILE A 206 4.33 2.96 -12.01
C ILE A 206 5.13 1.65 -11.88
N ILE A 207 6.30 1.72 -11.25
CA ILE A 207 7.12 0.57 -10.93
C ILE A 207 7.25 0.49 -9.41
N ASP A 208 6.60 -0.49 -8.81
CA ASP A 208 6.70 -0.82 -7.39
C ASP A 208 7.79 -1.87 -7.17
N MET A 209 8.94 -1.45 -6.67
CA MET A 209 10.08 -2.30 -6.38
C MET A 209 9.98 -2.83 -4.95
N GLY A 210 9.37 -3.99 -4.79
CA GLY A 210 9.26 -4.70 -3.51
C GLY A 210 10.53 -5.48 -3.12
N GLY A 211 10.43 -6.23 -2.02
CA GLY A 211 11.52 -7.12 -1.60
C GLY A 211 11.65 -8.35 -2.49
N GLY A 212 10.55 -9.08 -2.71
CA GLY A 212 10.55 -10.34 -3.47
C GLY A 212 10.08 -10.24 -4.91
N GLN A 213 9.52 -9.10 -5.31
CA GLN A 213 9.01 -8.88 -6.67
C GLN A 213 9.01 -7.39 -7.02
N THR A 214 8.98 -7.11 -8.31
CA THR A 214 8.79 -5.77 -8.88
C THR A 214 7.54 -5.77 -9.75
N THR A 215 6.61 -4.85 -9.47
CA THR A 215 5.36 -4.73 -10.23
C THR A 215 5.40 -3.50 -11.12
N THR A 216 5.30 -3.71 -12.43
CA THR A 216 5.20 -2.64 -13.42
C THR A 216 3.74 -2.50 -13.84
N SER A 217 3.19 -1.29 -13.76
CA SER A 217 1.78 -1.01 -14.06
C SER A 217 1.65 0.24 -14.90
N VAL A 218 0.69 0.26 -15.81
CA VAL A 218 0.39 1.41 -16.66
C VAL A 218 -1.05 1.85 -16.45
N MET A 219 -1.19 3.10 -16.02
CA MET A 219 -2.45 3.80 -15.95
C MET A 219 -2.62 4.68 -17.19
N TYR A 220 -3.74 4.60 -17.87
CA TYR A 220 -4.10 5.44 -19.01
C TYR A 220 -5.62 5.55 -19.13
N GLU A 221 -6.16 6.72 -19.44
CA GLU A 221 -7.60 6.98 -19.49
C GLU A 221 -8.32 6.58 -18.19
N ARG A 222 -7.69 6.80 -17.04
CA ARG A 222 -8.16 6.44 -15.70
C ARG A 222 -8.35 4.92 -15.48
N GLU A 223 -7.80 4.08 -16.34
CA GLU A 223 -7.88 2.63 -16.26
C GLU A 223 -6.49 2.01 -16.09
N LEU A 224 -6.41 0.94 -15.31
CA LEU A 224 -5.24 0.08 -15.28
C LEU A 224 -5.20 -0.74 -16.57
N LYS A 225 -4.44 -0.27 -17.57
CA LYS A 225 -4.37 -0.90 -18.89
C LYS A 225 -3.42 -2.09 -18.93
N PHE A 226 -2.40 -2.07 -18.07
CA PHE A 226 -1.38 -3.10 -18.03
C PHE A 226 -0.87 -3.29 -16.61
N SER A 227 -0.56 -4.51 -16.25
CA SER A 227 0.19 -4.84 -15.03
C SER A 227 0.98 -6.12 -15.23
N HIS A 228 2.27 -6.07 -14.92
CA HIS A 228 3.19 -7.19 -15.00
C HIS A 228 3.99 -7.30 -13.71
N VAL A 229 4.25 -8.52 -13.28
CA VAL A 229 5.04 -8.80 -12.07
C VAL A 229 6.28 -9.59 -12.45
N GLU A 230 7.45 -8.96 -12.27
CA GLU A 230 8.73 -9.64 -12.26
C GLU A 230 8.99 -10.20 -10.86
N GLN A 231 9.31 -11.49 -10.79
CA GLN A 231 9.56 -12.19 -9.52
C GLN A 231 10.98 -11.96 -8.98
N GLU A 232 11.49 -10.74 -9.13
CA GLU A 232 12.75 -10.25 -8.61
C GLU A 232 12.54 -8.90 -7.94
N GLY A 233 13.27 -8.67 -6.84
CA GLY A 233 13.20 -7.42 -6.06
C GLY A 233 14.43 -7.27 -5.17
N GLY A 234 14.32 -6.46 -4.13
CA GLY A 234 15.44 -6.11 -3.24
C GLY A 234 16.14 -7.28 -2.55
N GLU A 235 15.46 -8.43 -2.34
CA GLU A 235 16.07 -9.65 -1.79
C GLU A 235 17.06 -10.29 -2.78
N PHE A 236 16.86 -10.11 -4.08
CA PHE A 236 17.82 -10.61 -5.09
C PHE A 236 19.10 -9.79 -5.09
N VAL A 237 19.01 -8.47 -4.90
CA VAL A 237 20.18 -7.62 -4.65
C VAL A 237 20.97 -8.12 -3.43
N THR A 238 20.26 -8.41 -2.33
CA THR A 238 20.90 -8.96 -1.12
C THR A 238 21.57 -10.30 -1.37
N LYS A 239 20.94 -11.20 -2.14
CA LYS A 239 21.51 -12.50 -2.50
C LYS A 239 22.77 -12.35 -3.34
N ASP A 240 22.78 -11.43 -4.31
CA ASP A 240 23.96 -11.18 -5.15
C ASP A 240 25.13 -10.64 -4.33
N ILE A 241 24.88 -9.67 -3.44
CA ILE A 241 25.88 -9.18 -2.49
C ILE A 241 26.42 -10.33 -1.63
N SER A 242 25.54 -11.18 -1.10
CA SER A 242 25.92 -12.33 -0.26
C SER A 242 26.83 -13.32 -1.02
N VAL A 243 26.50 -13.62 -2.27
CA VAL A 243 27.26 -14.55 -3.11
C VAL A 243 28.59 -13.95 -3.54
N VAL A 244 28.59 -12.73 -4.07
CA VAL A 244 29.81 -12.09 -4.62
C VAL A 244 30.81 -11.79 -3.50
N LEU A 245 30.35 -11.28 -2.35
CA LEU A 245 31.22 -10.97 -1.21
C LEU A 245 31.45 -12.17 -0.28
N ASN A 246 30.85 -13.32 -0.57
CA ASN A 246 30.90 -14.53 0.26
C ASN A 246 30.59 -14.23 1.75
N THR A 247 29.50 -13.48 1.98
CA THR A 247 29.03 -13.09 3.32
C THR A 247 27.63 -13.65 3.61
N SER A 248 27.19 -13.60 4.87
CA SER A 248 25.84 -14.04 5.24
C SER A 248 24.76 -13.14 4.62
N LEU A 249 23.55 -13.67 4.38
CA LEU A 249 22.43 -12.87 3.91
C LEU A 249 22.10 -11.71 4.86
N ALA A 250 22.28 -11.88 6.16
CA ALA A 250 22.05 -10.83 7.14
C ALA A 250 23.07 -9.68 7.00
N ASN A 251 24.36 -10.02 6.81
CA ASN A 251 25.40 -9.02 6.57
C ASN A 251 25.20 -8.34 5.20
N ALA A 252 24.88 -9.10 4.17
CA ALA A 252 24.58 -8.56 2.85
C ALA A 252 23.41 -7.56 2.86
N GLU A 253 22.33 -7.86 3.61
CA GLU A 253 21.22 -6.93 3.79
C GLU A 253 21.66 -5.66 4.54
N ALA A 254 22.44 -5.81 5.60
CA ALA A 254 23.00 -4.67 6.34
C ALA A 254 23.93 -3.81 5.46
N LEU A 255 24.76 -4.43 4.62
CA LEU A 255 25.62 -3.71 3.65
C LEU A 255 24.77 -2.93 2.65
N LYS A 256 23.75 -3.56 2.06
CA LYS A 256 22.83 -2.90 1.12
C LYS A 256 22.15 -1.69 1.75
N ILE A 257 21.66 -1.81 2.99
CA ILE A 257 20.94 -0.72 3.67
C ILE A 257 21.88 0.41 4.08
N ASN A 258 23.08 0.11 4.59
CA ASN A 258 23.97 1.10 5.18
C ASN A 258 24.91 1.78 4.18
N TYR A 259 25.33 1.05 3.14
CA TYR A 259 26.36 1.48 2.17
C TYR A 259 25.92 1.33 0.71
N GLY A 260 24.72 0.77 0.46
CA GLY A 260 24.26 0.50 -0.90
C GLY A 260 23.97 1.75 -1.70
N TYR A 261 24.44 1.78 -2.92
CA TYR A 261 24.16 2.77 -3.96
C TYR A 261 23.99 2.04 -5.30
N ALA A 262 22.99 2.38 -6.10
CA ALA A 262 22.71 1.67 -7.35
C ALA A 262 23.26 2.39 -8.60
N TYR A 263 24.19 3.33 -8.45
CA TYR A 263 24.72 4.15 -9.52
C TYR A 263 26.24 4.42 -9.27
N PRO A 264 27.16 3.55 -9.75
CA PRO A 264 28.58 3.57 -9.42
C PRO A 264 29.31 4.87 -9.72
N GLU A 265 28.86 5.64 -10.72
CA GLU A 265 29.46 6.94 -11.06
C GLU A 265 29.40 7.97 -9.93
N ARG A 266 28.49 7.78 -8.97
CA ARG A 266 28.32 8.65 -7.80
C ARG A 266 28.96 8.11 -6.53
N THR A 267 29.70 7.01 -6.63
CA THR A 267 30.38 6.36 -5.51
C THR A 267 31.90 6.56 -5.56
N SER A 268 32.55 6.34 -4.44
CA SER A 268 33.99 6.52 -4.30
C SER A 268 34.72 5.19 -4.17
N PRO A 269 35.76 4.95 -4.94
CA PRO A 269 36.66 3.79 -4.75
C PRO A 269 37.58 3.93 -3.52
N ASN A 270 37.59 5.11 -2.88
CA ASN A 270 38.43 5.39 -1.70
C ASN A 270 37.66 5.22 -0.39
N GLU A 271 36.35 5.16 -0.44
CA GLU A 271 35.48 4.89 0.73
C GLU A 271 35.35 3.38 0.91
N GLU A 272 35.98 2.87 1.97
CA GLU A 272 35.99 1.44 2.27
C GLU A 272 35.30 1.12 3.59
N PHE A 273 34.63 -0.02 3.66
CA PHE A 273 33.99 -0.54 4.87
C PHE A 273 34.34 -2.01 5.10
N PRO A 274 34.31 -2.49 6.36
CA PRO A 274 34.62 -3.87 6.68
C PRO A 274 33.44 -4.80 6.34
N VAL A 275 33.75 -5.96 5.80
CA VAL A 275 32.79 -7.02 5.47
C VAL A 275 33.25 -8.34 6.08
N ASP A 276 32.38 -8.96 6.87
CA ASP A 276 32.63 -10.30 7.42
C ASP A 276 32.46 -11.34 6.32
N VAL A 277 33.55 -11.96 5.92
CA VAL A 277 33.58 -12.98 4.86
C VAL A 277 33.62 -14.37 5.49
N ILE A 278 32.75 -15.28 5.02
CA ILE A 278 32.69 -16.66 5.51
C ILE A 278 34.04 -17.35 5.33
N GLY A 279 34.55 -17.93 6.39
CA GLY A 279 35.83 -18.64 6.41
C GLY A 279 37.09 -17.75 6.59
N LYS A 280 36.91 -16.45 6.82
CA LYS A 280 37.98 -15.53 7.23
C LYS A 280 37.82 -15.14 8.70
N ASN A 281 38.93 -15.01 9.42
CA ASN A 281 38.92 -14.59 10.82
C ASN A 281 38.83 -13.07 11.00
N GLU A 282 39.24 -12.31 9.98
CA GLU A 282 39.23 -10.85 9.97
C GLU A 282 38.35 -10.32 8.84
N PRO A 283 37.62 -9.21 9.07
CA PRO A 283 36.83 -8.56 8.02
C PRO A 283 37.71 -8.14 6.83
N VAL A 284 37.18 -8.27 5.64
CA VAL A 284 37.82 -7.80 4.40
C VAL A 284 37.32 -6.40 4.10
N ARG A 285 38.18 -5.47 3.72
CA ARG A 285 37.78 -4.14 3.28
C ARG A 285 37.31 -4.20 1.83
N ILE A 286 36.11 -3.65 1.61
CA ILE A 286 35.46 -3.54 0.31
C ILE A 286 35.18 -2.07 0.07
N ASP A 287 35.43 -1.56 -1.11
CA ASP A 287 35.11 -0.19 -1.47
C ASP A 287 33.64 -0.02 -1.88
N GLU A 288 33.15 1.22 -1.74
CA GLU A 288 31.77 1.58 -2.02
C GLU A 288 31.42 1.33 -3.50
N ARG A 289 32.33 1.62 -4.42
CA ARG A 289 32.11 1.46 -5.85
C ARG A 289 31.90 -0.01 -6.23
N TYR A 290 32.71 -0.90 -5.69
CA TYR A 290 32.56 -2.33 -5.95
C TYR A 290 31.21 -2.88 -5.44
N LEU A 291 30.76 -2.45 -4.25
CA LEU A 291 29.43 -2.80 -3.77
C LEU A 291 28.33 -2.24 -4.69
N SER A 292 28.50 -1.01 -5.16
CA SER A 292 27.57 -0.35 -6.07
C SER A 292 27.45 -1.09 -7.41
N GLU A 293 28.54 -1.55 -7.99
CA GLU A 293 28.56 -2.34 -9.24
C GLU A 293 27.76 -3.66 -9.10
N ILE A 294 27.86 -4.31 -7.94
CA ILE A 294 27.04 -5.53 -7.66
C ILE A 294 25.55 -5.19 -7.63
N ILE A 295 25.20 -4.08 -6.97
CA ILE A 295 23.82 -3.63 -6.81
C ILE A 295 23.24 -3.20 -8.16
N GLU A 296 23.97 -2.37 -8.90
CA GLU A 296 23.60 -1.88 -10.22
C GLU A 296 23.28 -3.03 -11.17
N ALA A 297 24.16 -4.01 -11.29
CA ALA A 297 23.97 -5.16 -12.18
C ALA A 297 22.63 -5.88 -11.95
N ARG A 298 22.17 -6.00 -10.70
CA ARG A 298 20.87 -6.60 -10.40
C ARG A 298 19.72 -5.65 -10.71
N VAL A 299 19.85 -4.38 -10.35
CA VAL A 299 18.80 -3.39 -10.61
C VAL A 299 18.61 -3.18 -12.11
N GLU A 300 19.71 -3.12 -12.89
CA GLU A 300 19.66 -3.11 -14.35
C GLU A 300 18.95 -4.31 -14.95
N GLN A 301 19.18 -5.51 -14.42
CA GLN A 301 18.49 -6.71 -14.87
C GLN A 301 16.97 -6.58 -14.64
N ILE A 302 16.56 -6.11 -13.47
CA ILE A 302 15.13 -5.89 -13.16
C ILE A 302 14.54 -4.85 -14.10
N PHE A 303 15.22 -3.71 -14.29
CA PHE A 303 14.75 -2.64 -15.17
C PHE A 303 14.76 -3.04 -16.65
N SER A 304 15.72 -3.84 -17.10
CA SER A 304 15.74 -4.35 -18.48
C SER A 304 14.51 -5.19 -18.80
N LYS A 305 14.05 -6.03 -17.86
CA LYS A 305 12.81 -6.80 -18.00
C LYS A 305 11.59 -5.90 -18.02
N SER A 306 11.51 -4.93 -17.09
CA SER A 306 10.43 -3.94 -17.08
C SER A 306 10.41 -3.13 -18.37
N LYS A 307 11.57 -2.67 -18.86
CA LYS A 307 11.71 -1.93 -20.10
C LYS A 307 11.20 -2.72 -21.29
N MET A 308 11.61 -3.98 -21.42
CA MET A 308 11.15 -4.84 -22.52
C MET A 308 9.63 -4.95 -22.58
N MET A 309 8.95 -5.06 -21.42
CA MET A 309 7.50 -5.10 -21.35
C MET A 309 6.88 -3.75 -21.71
N LEU A 310 7.43 -2.64 -21.20
CA LEU A 310 6.94 -1.28 -21.47
C LEU A 310 7.13 -0.88 -22.93
N ASP A 311 8.27 -1.22 -23.53
CA ASP A 311 8.53 -1.00 -24.97
C ASP A 311 7.54 -1.75 -25.86
N SER A 312 7.14 -2.97 -25.46
CA SER A 312 6.19 -3.78 -26.23
C SER A 312 4.78 -3.18 -26.35
N ILE A 313 4.45 -2.25 -25.45
CA ILE A 313 3.14 -1.55 -25.39
C ILE A 313 3.29 -0.03 -25.54
N ASP A 314 4.47 0.46 -25.92
CA ASP A 314 4.79 1.88 -26.13
C ASP A 314 4.54 2.78 -24.90
N ALA A 315 4.67 2.21 -23.68
CA ALA A 315 4.31 2.89 -22.45
C ALA A 315 5.39 3.85 -21.91
N LEU A 316 6.62 3.79 -22.43
CA LEU A 316 7.69 4.73 -22.03
C LEU A 316 7.51 6.12 -22.67
N ASN A 317 6.68 6.26 -23.69
CA ASN A 317 6.33 7.51 -24.34
C ASN A 317 5.14 8.23 -23.69
N LEU A 318 4.56 7.69 -22.63
CA LEU A 318 3.45 8.32 -21.91
C LEU A 318 3.88 9.63 -21.23
N PRO A 319 3.07 10.69 -21.30
CA PRO A 319 3.44 12.02 -20.77
C PRO A 319 3.76 12.05 -19.28
N GLY A 320 3.18 11.17 -18.48
CA GLY A 320 3.42 11.08 -17.03
C GLY A 320 4.77 10.47 -16.64
N GLY A 321 5.50 9.88 -17.64
CA GLY A 321 6.79 9.23 -17.40
C GLY A 321 6.68 8.01 -16.49
N VAL A 322 7.72 7.78 -15.68
CA VAL A 322 7.83 6.65 -14.76
C VAL A 322 7.86 7.13 -13.30
N ILE A 323 7.04 6.52 -12.46
CA ILE A 323 7.06 6.72 -11.02
C ILE A 323 7.57 5.43 -10.36
N LEU A 324 8.67 5.55 -9.62
CA LEU A 324 9.19 4.48 -8.79
C LEU A 324 8.61 4.55 -7.38
N THR A 325 8.36 3.43 -6.77
CA THR A 325 7.99 3.29 -5.35
C THR A 325 8.38 1.91 -4.83
N GLY A 326 8.06 1.63 -3.56
CA GLY A 326 8.41 0.37 -2.92
C GLY A 326 9.74 0.42 -2.17
N GLY A 327 9.98 -0.58 -1.31
CA GLY A 327 11.13 -0.57 -0.42
C GLY A 327 12.48 -0.60 -1.13
N ALA A 328 12.60 -1.34 -2.24
CA ALA A 328 13.85 -1.41 -3.00
C ALA A 328 14.10 -0.15 -3.84
N ALA A 329 13.06 0.62 -4.19
CA ALA A 329 13.21 1.89 -4.88
C ALA A 329 13.80 3.00 -4.00
N SER A 330 13.83 2.82 -2.68
CA SER A 330 14.46 3.78 -1.76
C SER A 330 16.00 3.69 -1.72
N LEU A 331 16.58 2.71 -2.42
CA LEU A 331 18.03 2.60 -2.52
C LEU A 331 18.59 3.79 -3.32
N PRO A 332 19.60 4.52 -2.79
CA PRO A 332 20.21 5.65 -3.50
C PRO A 332 20.70 5.25 -4.90
N GLY A 333 20.54 6.13 -5.89
CA GLY A 333 20.97 5.92 -7.27
C GLY A 333 19.98 5.17 -8.16
N VAL A 334 18.93 4.55 -7.60
CA VAL A 334 17.93 3.81 -8.39
C VAL A 334 17.16 4.70 -9.36
N VAL A 335 16.87 5.95 -8.98
CA VAL A 335 16.15 6.90 -9.83
C VAL A 335 17.00 7.32 -11.04
N GLU A 336 18.28 7.60 -10.81
CA GLU A 336 19.24 7.95 -11.85
C GLU A 336 19.41 6.80 -12.84
N LEU A 337 19.66 5.60 -12.33
CA LEU A 337 19.79 4.41 -13.16
C LEU A 337 18.52 4.15 -13.98
N ALA A 338 17.36 4.28 -13.39
CA ALA A 338 16.08 4.14 -14.09
C ALA A 338 15.90 5.20 -15.20
N ALA A 339 16.27 6.46 -14.94
CA ALA A 339 16.17 7.53 -15.92
C ALA A 339 17.06 7.27 -17.15
N ASP A 340 18.28 6.82 -16.91
CA ASP A 340 19.23 6.47 -17.99
C ASP A 340 18.73 5.27 -18.80
N MET A 341 18.22 4.23 -18.12
CA MET A 341 17.75 3.02 -18.79
C MET A 341 16.46 3.21 -19.58
N PHE A 342 15.50 3.92 -19.02
CA PHE A 342 14.18 4.12 -19.65
C PHE A 342 14.18 5.28 -20.65
N GLY A 343 15.12 6.21 -20.56
CA GLY A 343 15.23 7.38 -21.43
C GLY A 343 14.05 8.35 -21.28
N THR A 344 13.41 8.38 -20.13
CA THR A 344 12.24 9.21 -19.83
C THR A 344 12.36 9.83 -18.42
N ASN A 345 11.45 10.75 -18.10
CA ASN A 345 11.42 11.33 -16.76
C ASN A 345 11.02 10.27 -15.70
N VAL A 346 11.88 10.12 -14.70
CA VAL A 346 11.66 9.19 -13.58
C VAL A 346 11.61 9.95 -12.27
N LYS A 347 10.63 9.68 -11.43
CA LYS A 347 10.53 10.27 -10.08
C LYS A 347 10.26 9.18 -9.05
N LEU A 348 10.79 9.37 -7.84
CA LEU A 348 10.49 8.53 -6.69
C LEU A 348 9.27 9.07 -5.96
N TYR A 349 8.25 8.23 -5.79
CA TYR A 349 7.16 8.54 -4.89
C TYR A 349 7.50 8.17 -3.45
N VAL A 350 7.42 9.16 -2.58
CA VAL A 350 7.56 9.01 -1.12
C VAL A 350 6.28 9.52 -0.46
N PRO A 351 5.58 8.70 0.33
CA PRO A 351 4.39 9.15 1.05
C PRO A 351 4.66 10.37 1.93
N ASN A 352 3.73 11.32 1.97
CA ASN A 352 3.87 12.55 2.75
C ASN A 352 3.09 12.51 4.08
N HIS A 353 2.97 11.33 4.69
CA HIS A 353 2.35 11.20 6.02
C HIS A 353 3.40 11.23 7.12
N MET A 354 3.08 11.91 8.23
CA MET A 354 3.99 12.01 9.37
C MET A 354 4.36 10.62 9.90
N GLY A 355 5.65 10.35 10.06
CA GLY A 355 6.16 9.05 10.52
C GLY A 355 6.17 7.93 9.48
N LEU A 356 5.68 8.17 8.24
CA LEU A 356 5.61 7.17 7.16
C LEU A 356 6.25 7.65 5.86
N ARG A 357 7.20 8.58 5.93
CA ARG A 357 7.92 9.13 4.77
C ARG A 357 8.96 8.13 4.23
N ASN A 358 8.49 6.94 3.84
CA ASN A 358 9.30 5.91 3.21
C ASN A 358 8.44 5.18 2.17
N PRO A 359 8.97 4.96 0.94
CA PRO A 359 8.25 4.25 -0.12
C PRO A 359 7.75 2.86 0.27
N VAL A 360 8.34 2.24 1.27
CA VAL A 360 7.92 0.93 1.79
C VAL A 360 6.47 0.90 2.27
N TYR A 361 5.89 2.04 2.65
CA TYR A 361 4.50 2.16 3.11
C TYR A 361 3.51 2.55 2.01
N ALA A 362 3.97 2.82 0.79
CA ALA A 362 3.14 3.33 -0.30
C ALA A 362 1.90 2.44 -0.53
N ASN A 363 2.06 1.12 -0.63
CA ASN A 363 0.95 0.20 -0.84
C ASN A 363 -0.07 0.20 0.31
N ALA A 364 0.40 0.13 1.55
CA ALA A 364 -0.50 0.09 2.71
C ALA A 364 -1.30 1.39 2.85
N ILE A 365 -0.68 2.55 2.56
CA ILE A 365 -1.35 3.85 2.54
C ILE A 365 -2.34 3.91 1.37
N ALA A 366 -1.91 3.52 0.17
CA ALA A 366 -2.76 3.54 -1.02
C ALA A 366 -4.02 2.67 -0.86
N ILE A 367 -3.91 1.50 -0.23
CA ILE A 367 -5.07 0.63 0.05
C ILE A 367 -6.10 1.36 0.93
N VAL A 368 -5.67 2.02 2.00
CA VAL A 368 -6.60 2.70 2.91
C VAL A 368 -7.23 3.93 2.26
N GLU A 369 -6.47 4.70 1.50
CA GLU A 369 -6.94 5.86 0.74
C GLU A 369 -7.97 5.46 -0.32
N TYR A 370 -7.65 4.40 -1.08
CA TYR A 370 -8.52 3.87 -2.11
C TYR A 370 -9.88 3.42 -1.55
N VAL A 371 -9.87 2.62 -0.47
CA VAL A 371 -11.10 2.09 0.12
C VAL A 371 -11.96 3.19 0.74
N ALA A 372 -11.35 4.20 1.34
CA ALA A 372 -12.08 5.34 1.91
C ALA A 372 -12.82 6.16 0.84
N GLN A 373 -12.34 6.16 -0.40
CA GLN A 373 -12.90 6.91 -1.51
C GLN A 373 -13.95 6.11 -2.33
N LEU A 374 -14.04 4.77 -2.16
CA LEU A 374 -14.98 3.94 -2.92
C LEU A 374 -16.44 4.43 -2.76
N ASP A 375 -17.15 4.56 -3.88
CA ASP A 375 -18.53 5.03 -3.91
C ASP A 375 -19.51 3.98 -3.38
N GLU A 376 -20.70 4.44 -2.97
CA GLU A 376 -21.76 3.54 -2.51
C GLU A 376 -22.23 2.58 -3.62
N VAL A 377 -22.33 3.07 -4.85
CA VAL A 377 -22.72 2.24 -5.99
C VAL A 377 -21.73 1.08 -6.23
N TYR A 378 -20.44 1.32 -6.01
CA TYR A 378 -19.41 0.25 -6.03
C TYR A 378 -19.72 -0.84 -4.99
N HIS A 379 -20.09 -0.45 -3.77
CA HIS A 379 -20.42 -1.43 -2.73
C HIS A 379 -21.64 -2.28 -3.08
N VAL A 380 -22.61 -1.71 -3.80
CA VAL A 380 -23.79 -2.46 -4.29
C VAL A 380 -23.40 -3.41 -5.42
N THR A 381 -22.58 -2.96 -6.39
CA THR A 381 -22.12 -3.82 -7.49
C THR A 381 -21.24 -4.97 -6.99
N LYS A 382 -20.43 -4.74 -5.97
CA LYS A 382 -19.61 -5.77 -5.33
C LYS A 382 -20.44 -6.95 -4.80
N LEU A 383 -21.66 -6.71 -4.31
CA LEU A 383 -22.55 -7.77 -3.84
C LEU A 383 -22.93 -8.78 -4.94
N ALA A 384 -22.80 -8.40 -6.20
CA ALA A 384 -22.99 -9.30 -7.34
C ALA A 384 -21.89 -10.37 -7.44
N VAL A 385 -20.66 -10.02 -6.97
CA VAL A 385 -19.48 -10.90 -7.02
C VAL A 385 -19.31 -11.69 -5.72
N THR A 386 -19.49 -11.03 -4.55
CA THR A 386 -19.16 -11.61 -3.23
C THR A 386 -20.36 -12.28 -2.55
N GLY A 387 -21.58 -12.10 -3.09
CA GLY A 387 -22.82 -12.47 -2.40
C GLY A 387 -23.14 -11.57 -1.20
N GLU A 388 -24.24 -11.88 -0.52
CA GLU A 388 -24.63 -11.11 0.70
C GLU A 388 -23.77 -11.53 1.89
N LYS A 389 -22.58 -10.94 2.03
CA LYS A 389 -21.86 -10.94 3.31
C LYS A 389 -22.32 -9.72 4.11
N LYS A 390 -22.85 -9.95 5.32
CA LYS A 390 -23.17 -8.87 6.27
C LYS A 390 -21.93 -7.98 6.46
N ARG A 391 -22.07 -6.68 6.18
CA ARG A 391 -21.09 -5.68 6.60
C ARG A 391 -20.91 -5.82 8.12
N THR A 392 -19.76 -6.27 8.56
CA THR A 392 -19.37 -6.12 9.96
C THR A 392 -19.23 -4.62 10.22
N THR A 393 -19.93 -4.15 11.24
CA THR A 393 -19.90 -2.77 11.71
C THR A 393 -18.46 -2.28 11.81
N LYS A 394 -18.22 -1.10 11.21
CA LYS A 394 -16.96 -0.33 11.31
C LYS A 394 -16.46 -0.38 12.76
N ALA A 395 -15.15 -0.56 12.93
CA ALA A 395 -14.51 -0.47 14.23
C ALA A 395 -14.94 0.83 14.92
N VAL A 396 -15.69 0.71 15.99
CA VAL A 396 -16.12 1.85 16.81
C VAL A 396 -15.05 2.04 17.86
N ARG A 397 -14.48 3.24 17.93
CA ARG A 397 -13.73 3.67 19.09
C ARG A 397 -14.68 3.63 20.28
N ASP A 398 -14.49 2.72 21.23
CA ASP A 398 -15.01 2.90 22.58
C ASP A 398 -14.25 4.08 23.20
N VAL A 399 -14.75 5.28 22.98
CA VAL A 399 -14.28 6.46 23.73
C VAL A 399 -14.79 6.25 25.16
N PRO A 400 -13.92 6.09 26.16
CA PRO A 400 -14.38 6.10 27.54
C PRO A 400 -15.02 7.46 27.79
N THR A 401 -16.29 7.45 28.15
CA THR A 401 -17.05 8.64 28.52
C THR A 401 -16.62 9.10 29.92
N GLU A 402 -15.40 9.61 30.06
CA GLU A 402 -14.92 10.34 31.23
C GLU A 402 -15.03 11.85 31.02
N ALA A 403 -16.19 12.32 30.64
CA ALA A 403 -16.49 13.75 30.59
C ALA A 403 -17.91 14.05 31.05
N LYS A 404 -18.29 13.56 32.24
CA LYS A 404 -19.48 14.05 32.96
C LYS A 404 -19.34 13.81 34.46
N GLN A 405 -18.33 14.37 35.10
CA GLN A 405 -18.28 14.52 36.57
C GLN A 405 -17.40 15.68 37.04
N HIS A 406 -17.39 16.81 36.35
CA HIS A 406 -16.79 18.04 36.88
C HIS A 406 -17.65 19.28 36.63
N GLU A 407 -18.97 19.15 36.86
CA GLU A 407 -19.84 20.31 36.91
C GLU A 407 -20.83 20.16 38.08
N LYS A 408 -20.31 20.08 39.31
CA LYS A 408 -21.08 20.32 40.54
C LYS A 408 -20.10 20.34 41.72
N THR A 409 -19.32 21.41 41.90
CA THR A 409 -18.86 21.88 43.22
C THR A 409 -18.01 23.14 42.99
N VAL A 410 -18.62 24.25 42.60
CA VAL A 410 -18.07 25.57 42.81
C VAL A 410 -19.20 26.44 43.31
N GLN A 411 -19.46 26.33 44.58
CA GLN A 411 -20.09 27.43 45.38
C GLN A 411 -19.61 27.33 46.80
N GLN A 412 -19.09 28.47 47.26
CA GLN A 412 -18.75 28.83 48.64
C GLN A 412 -17.34 28.46 49.12
N ALA A 413 -16.41 29.44 49.00
CA ALA A 413 -15.79 30.07 50.19
C ALA A 413 -14.97 31.28 49.70
N LYS A 414 -15.31 32.43 50.22
CA LYS A 414 -14.61 33.72 50.11
C LYS A 414 -13.57 33.85 51.23
N GLU A 415 -12.38 34.40 50.80
CA GLU A 415 -11.42 35.29 51.52
C GLU A 415 -10.55 34.70 52.65
N PRO A 416 -9.38 35.35 52.99
CA PRO A 416 -8.75 36.58 52.45
C PRO A 416 -7.23 36.49 52.09
N VAL A 417 -6.80 37.53 51.41
CA VAL A 417 -5.50 38.05 51.02
C VAL A 417 -4.45 38.11 52.15
N THR A 418 -3.19 37.76 51.84
CA THR A 418 -2.00 38.40 52.45
C THR A 418 -0.84 38.49 51.46
N GLU A 419 -0.19 39.60 51.48
CA GLU A 419 0.85 40.14 50.59
C GLU A 419 2.27 39.52 50.79
N VAL A 420 2.97 39.37 49.68
CA VAL A 420 4.36 39.66 49.25
C VAL A 420 5.51 39.60 50.28
N PRO A 421 6.74 39.12 49.95
CA PRO A 421 7.67 40.00 49.24
C PRO A 421 8.52 39.36 48.11
N VAL A 422 8.86 40.26 47.20
CA VAL A 422 9.86 40.22 46.14
C VAL A 422 11.28 40.03 46.73
N ASN A 423 12.13 39.24 46.06
CA ASN A 423 13.57 39.54 45.97
C ASN A 423 14.21 38.93 44.71
N GLU A 424 15.11 39.73 44.20
CA GLU A 424 15.81 39.72 42.94
C GLU A 424 17.02 38.73 42.87
N PRO A 425 17.86 38.77 41.82
CA PRO A 425 18.22 37.61 40.95
C PRO A 425 19.66 37.10 41.20
N VAL A 426 19.95 35.90 40.72
CA VAL A 426 21.35 35.42 40.64
C VAL A 426 21.57 34.67 39.32
N GLN A 427 22.34 35.31 38.49
CA GLN A 427 23.37 34.93 37.50
C GLN A 427 23.43 33.53 36.88
N GLU A 428 23.55 33.60 35.57
CA GLU A 428 24.01 32.64 34.57
C GLU A 428 25.22 31.79 34.97
N LYS A 429 25.17 30.50 34.53
CA LYS A 429 26.38 29.79 34.12
C LYS A 429 26.02 28.92 32.91
N GLU A 430 26.66 29.22 31.78
CA GLU A 430 26.78 28.40 30.61
C GLU A 430 27.48 27.09 30.95
N GLU A 431 26.91 25.94 30.54
CA GLU A 431 27.66 24.72 30.30
C GLU A 431 27.09 23.95 29.10
N GLY A 432 27.97 23.66 28.23
CA GLY A 432 28.15 22.96 26.97
C GLY A 432 27.04 22.02 26.45
N PHE A 433 26.62 22.37 25.27
CA PHE A 433 25.85 21.53 24.35
C PHE A 433 26.78 20.48 23.73
N GLY A 434 26.77 19.25 24.23
CA GLY A 434 27.60 18.18 23.65
C GLY A 434 27.47 16.84 24.36
N GLY A 435 26.30 16.20 24.39
CA GLY A 435 26.23 14.91 25.07
C GLY A 435 24.95 14.09 25.00
N LYS A 436 23.93 14.51 24.24
CA LYS A 436 22.61 13.81 24.27
C LYS A 436 22.05 13.35 22.91
N VAL A 437 22.86 13.19 21.89
CA VAL A 437 22.38 12.70 20.58
C VAL A 437 22.67 11.21 20.35
N LYS A 438 23.47 10.55 21.19
CA LYS A 438 23.81 9.12 21.01
C LYS A 438 22.82 8.12 21.63
N GLY A 439 21.81 8.56 22.38
CA GLY A 439 20.86 7.65 23.06
C GLY A 439 19.53 7.41 22.31
N PHE A 440 19.26 8.13 21.23
CA PHE A 440 17.92 8.09 20.60
C PHE A 440 17.80 7.15 19.39
N LEU A 441 18.89 6.60 18.90
CA LEU A 441 18.89 5.73 17.72
C LEU A 441 19.00 4.22 18.00
N SER A 442 19.18 3.81 19.28
CA SER A 442 19.27 2.38 19.60
C SER A 442 17.93 1.68 19.88
N ASN A 443 16.83 2.40 20.04
CA ASN A 443 15.52 1.81 20.40
C ASN A 443 14.51 1.66 19.25
N ILE A 444 14.95 1.75 18.01
CA ILE A 444 14.05 1.57 16.83
C ILE A 444 14.24 0.21 16.15
N PHE A 445 15.23 -0.58 16.55
CA PHE A 445 15.58 -1.86 15.90
C PHE A 445 15.78 -3.05 16.87
N ASP A 446 14.98 -3.15 17.93
CA ASP A 446 14.78 -4.41 18.65
C ASP A 446 13.34 -4.91 18.48
#